data_27bc1d484d93165e1ec790aa2da9dd3a
#
_entry.id   27bc1d484d93165e1ec790aa2da9dd3a
#
_cell.length_a   1.000
_cell.length_b   1.000
_cell.length_c   1.000
_cell.angle_alpha   90.00
_cell.angle_beta   90.00
_cell.angle_gamma   90.00
#
_symmetry.space_group_name_H-M   'P 1'
#
loop_
_entity.id
_entity.type
_entity.pdbx_description
1 polymer ?
#
loop_
_entity_poly.entity_id
_entity_poly.type
_entity_poly.pdbx_seq_one_letter_code
_entity_poly.pdbx_strand_id
1 'polypeptide(L)'
;MVPFNRLLSYRGVHYRYDEHGRVVEKQGRSGTQSYRYDAEHRMVEVTTARETYRYVYDALGRRTEKQHISPDGKPYNRTKFLWDGMRLAKESRPEGTSSLYIYSDQGSYEPLARVDKAGKEGPNRILYFHTDVNGAPEEMTDSDGKIVWETGYQVWGNTIQEKDHGRVEQNLRYQGQYLDRETGLHYNLHRYYDPDVGRFIVTDPIGLRGGLNLYQYALNPLSWIDPLGLKCGFAERNNITQRWVNKLTGKTPAEIDSLLTSKGWTKIYPQAGRPDAIQHIQYVKTTKSGATYKLDYHPGGNAKQPNIHGNDYWKVYRTNSKGEDVVYGRIGHDGFENYDLIKDSPVYVDGVLVNGGM
;
A
#
# COMPACT_ATOMS: atom_id res chain seq x y z
N MET A 1 14.22 -19.96 -22.31
CA MET A 1 14.21 -19.26 -21.01
C MET A 1 14.41 -17.78 -21.29
N VAL A 2 13.51 -16.93 -20.86
CA VAL A 2 13.65 -15.48 -21.09
C VAL A 2 14.67 -14.94 -20.09
N PRO A 3 15.75 -14.29 -20.55
CA PRO A 3 16.79 -13.77 -19.66
C PRO A 3 16.19 -12.76 -18.67
N PHE A 4 16.66 -12.79 -17.42
CA PHE A 4 16.35 -11.81 -16.38
C PHE A 4 14.85 -11.68 -16.03
N ASN A 5 14.05 -12.75 -16.20
CA ASN A 5 12.61 -12.76 -15.94
C ASN A 5 11.80 -11.71 -16.73
N ARG A 6 12.28 -11.29 -17.90
CA ARG A 6 11.57 -10.37 -18.81
C ARG A 6 10.46 -11.11 -19.55
N LEU A 7 9.22 -10.63 -19.45
CA LEU A 7 8.06 -11.19 -20.17
C LEU A 7 8.03 -10.60 -21.59
N LEU A 8 8.30 -11.39 -22.61
CA LEU A 8 8.31 -10.90 -24.00
C LEU A 8 6.93 -10.92 -24.65
N SER A 9 6.07 -11.86 -24.26
CA SER A 9 4.68 -11.91 -24.75
C SER A 9 3.75 -12.64 -23.79
N TYR A 10 2.49 -12.23 -23.78
CA TYR A 10 1.42 -12.88 -23.01
C TYR A 10 0.07 -12.58 -23.67
N ARG A 11 -0.71 -13.61 -23.97
CA ARG A 11 -2.07 -13.52 -24.56
C ARG A 11 -2.17 -12.58 -25.78
N GLY A 12 -1.14 -12.57 -26.64
CA GLY A 12 -1.10 -11.73 -27.83
C GLY A 12 -0.66 -10.29 -27.59
N VAL A 13 -0.23 -9.96 -26.39
CA VAL A 13 0.46 -8.70 -26.07
C VAL A 13 1.95 -8.95 -26.07
N HIS A 14 2.72 -8.07 -26.71
CA HIS A 14 4.18 -8.13 -26.81
C HIS A 14 4.83 -6.98 -26.06
N TYR A 15 5.97 -7.27 -25.42
CA TYR A 15 6.73 -6.31 -24.61
C TYR A 15 8.16 -6.20 -25.10
N ARG A 16 8.65 -4.98 -25.25
CA ARG A 16 10.04 -4.68 -25.54
C ARG A 16 10.66 -3.94 -24.36
N TYR A 17 11.88 -4.33 -24.02
CA TYR A 17 12.63 -3.78 -22.88
C TYR A 17 13.86 -3.04 -23.35
N ASP A 18 14.29 -2.03 -22.57
CA ASP A 18 15.60 -1.42 -22.71
C ASP A 18 16.69 -2.21 -21.95
N GLU A 19 17.90 -1.69 -21.98
CA GLU A 19 19.07 -2.28 -21.32
C GLU A 19 18.92 -2.36 -19.78
N HIS A 20 18.16 -1.42 -19.18
CA HIS A 20 17.87 -1.38 -17.74
C HIS A 20 16.73 -2.31 -17.31
N GLY A 21 16.11 -3.04 -18.23
CA GLY A 21 15.00 -3.94 -17.94
C GLY A 21 13.65 -3.24 -17.77
N ARG A 22 13.52 -2.00 -18.25
CA ARG A 22 12.23 -1.27 -18.26
C ARG A 22 11.49 -1.58 -19.55
N VAL A 23 10.17 -1.78 -19.45
CA VAL A 23 9.33 -1.90 -20.65
C VAL A 23 9.29 -0.56 -21.37
N VAL A 24 9.76 -0.51 -22.60
CA VAL A 24 9.73 0.70 -23.44
C VAL A 24 8.61 0.65 -24.48
N GLU A 25 8.01 -0.52 -24.68
CA GLU A 25 6.90 -0.69 -25.61
C GLU A 25 6.00 -1.86 -25.19
N LYS A 26 4.69 -1.65 -25.25
CA LYS A 26 3.65 -2.66 -25.09
C LYS A 26 2.78 -2.63 -26.34
N GLN A 27 2.76 -3.71 -27.10
CA GLN A 27 1.97 -3.85 -28.32
C GLN A 27 0.85 -4.87 -28.09
N GLY A 28 -0.39 -4.44 -28.20
CA GLY A 28 -1.58 -5.27 -28.04
C GLY A 28 -2.65 -4.99 -29.10
N ARG A 29 -3.83 -5.56 -28.91
CA ARG A 29 -4.96 -5.37 -29.84
C ARG A 29 -5.45 -3.92 -29.91
N SER A 30 -5.32 -3.16 -28.84
CA SER A 30 -5.71 -1.74 -28.75
C SER A 30 -4.67 -0.78 -29.34
N GLY A 31 -3.57 -1.31 -29.87
CA GLY A 31 -2.47 -0.54 -30.45
C GLY A 31 -1.17 -0.68 -29.67
N THR A 32 -0.23 0.20 -30.00
CA THR A 32 1.09 0.27 -29.38
C THR A 32 1.13 1.40 -28.37
N GLN A 33 1.71 1.14 -27.21
CA GLN A 33 2.07 2.12 -26.18
C GLN A 33 3.59 2.17 -26.06
N SER A 34 4.17 3.37 -26.08
CA SER A 34 5.60 3.59 -25.93
C SER A 34 5.87 4.42 -24.68
N TYR A 35 6.87 4.04 -23.90
CA TYR A 35 7.17 4.63 -22.60
C TYR A 35 8.57 5.21 -22.58
N ARG A 36 8.71 6.40 -21.99
CA ARG A 36 10.01 7.05 -21.75
C ARG A 36 10.24 7.24 -20.26
N TYR A 37 11.48 7.09 -19.86
CA TYR A 37 11.89 7.16 -18.46
C TYR A 37 12.98 8.21 -18.25
N ASP A 38 13.02 8.79 -17.07
CA ASP A 38 14.15 9.62 -16.62
C ASP A 38 15.31 8.78 -16.07
N ALA A 39 16.36 9.46 -15.60
CA ALA A 39 17.54 8.81 -15.03
C ALA A 39 17.26 8.08 -13.70
N GLU A 40 16.16 8.36 -13.04
CA GLU A 40 15.70 7.70 -11.81
C GLU A 40 14.69 6.57 -12.08
N HIS A 41 14.61 6.12 -13.36
CA HIS A 41 13.71 5.05 -13.83
C HIS A 41 12.21 5.34 -13.68
N ARG A 42 11.81 6.62 -13.47
CA ARG A 42 10.40 7.02 -13.42
C ARG A 42 9.88 7.24 -14.84
N MET A 43 8.68 6.77 -15.12
CA MET A 43 8.03 7.01 -16.40
C MET A 43 7.66 8.48 -16.51
N VAL A 44 8.27 9.20 -17.45
CA VAL A 44 8.01 10.64 -17.67
C VAL A 44 7.10 10.93 -18.85
N GLU A 45 6.95 9.99 -19.77
CA GLU A 45 6.09 10.17 -20.94
C GLU A 45 5.55 8.81 -21.42
N VAL A 46 4.31 8.82 -21.85
CA VAL A 46 3.69 7.71 -22.58
C VAL A 46 3.05 8.22 -23.85
N THR A 47 3.29 7.51 -24.95
CA THR A 47 2.59 7.73 -26.22
C THR A 47 1.76 6.50 -26.54
N THR A 48 0.47 6.70 -26.72
CA THR A 48 -0.50 5.69 -27.17
C THR A 48 -0.74 5.89 -28.69
N ALA A 49 -1.57 5.04 -29.28
CA ALA A 49 -1.97 5.19 -30.67
C ALA A 49 -2.72 6.52 -30.95
N ARG A 50 -3.22 7.20 -29.93
CA ARG A 50 -4.07 8.38 -30.05
C ARG A 50 -3.45 9.63 -29.48
N GLU A 51 -2.76 9.53 -28.35
CA GLU A 51 -2.42 10.66 -27.48
C GLU A 51 -1.08 10.45 -26.80
N THR A 52 -0.47 11.57 -26.38
CA THR A 52 0.75 11.57 -25.60
C THR A 52 0.49 12.24 -24.26
N TYR A 53 0.99 11.63 -23.18
CA TYR A 53 0.90 12.13 -21.83
C TYR A 53 2.29 12.31 -21.24
N ARG A 54 2.46 13.35 -20.41
CA ARG A 54 3.67 13.62 -19.65
C ARG A 54 3.36 13.60 -18.16
N TYR A 55 4.26 13.00 -17.39
CA TYR A 55 4.16 12.90 -15.95
C TYR A 55 5.25 13.74 -15.28
N VAL A 56 4.85 14.49 -14.25
CA VAL A 56 5.75 15.35 -13.47
C VAL A 56 5.81 14.83 -12.05
N TYR A 57 7.02 14.78 -11.48
CA TYR A 57 7.28 14.25 -10.15
C TYR A 57 7.93 15.29 -9.26
N ASP A 58 7.71 15.18 -7.95
CA ASP A 58 8.45 15.94 -6.95
C ASP A 58 9.76 15.23 -6.55
N ALA A 59 10.50 15.85 -5.61
CA ALA A 59 11.79 15.34 -5.15
C ALA A 59 11.68 14.01 -4.36
N LEU A 60 10.48 13.62 -3.89
CA LEU A 60 10.21 12.35 -3.23
C LEU A 60 9.77 11.25 -4.22
N GLY A 61 9.73 11.54 -5.52
CA GLY A 61 9.29 10.61 -6.56
C GLY A 61 7.78 10.48 -6.68
N ARG A 62 6.97 11.33 -6.01
CA ARG A 62 5.53 11.33 -6.10
C ARG A 62 5.07 12.10 -7.33
N ARG A 63 4.17 11.52 -8.11
CA ARG A 63 3.61 12.19 -9.30
C ARG A 63 2.74 13.37 -8.90
N THR A 64 3.14 14.57 -9.28
CA THR A 64 2.42 15.81 -8.99
C THR A 64 1.49 16.26 -10.11
N GLU A 65 1.79 15.89 -11.35
CA GLU A 65 0.93 16.21 -12.50
C GLU A 65 0.90 15.06 -13.52
N LYS A 66 -0.26 14.92 -14.16
CA LYS A 66 -0.47 14.23 -15.44
C LYS A 66 -0.92 15.25 -16.46
N GLN A 67 -0.20 15.37 -17.57
CA GLN A 67 -0.41 16.37 -18.60
C GLN A 67 -0.69 15.69 -19.92
N HIS A 68 -1.79 16.04 -20.57
CA HIS A 68 -2.02 15.67 -21.96
C HIS A 68 -1.22 16.59 -22.86
N ILE A 69 -0.52 16.06 -23.85
CA ILE A 69 0.37 16.82 -24.75
C ILE A 69 -0.28 16.93 -26.12
N SER A 70 -0.45 18.16 -26.57
CA SER A 70 -0.95 18.47 -27.91
C SER A 70 0.10 18.17 -28.99
N PRO A 71 -0.29 18.07 -30.28
CA PRO A 71 0.64 17.80 -31.38
C PRO A 71 1.77 18.81 -31.52
N ASP A 72 1.59 20.05 -31.04
CA ASP A 72 2.63 21.09 -31.00
C ASP A 72 3.52 20.99 -29.73
N GLY A 73 3.38 19.93 -28.94
CA GLY A 73 4.21 19.64 -27.77
C GLY A 73 3.84 20.40 -26.49
N LYS A 74 2.72 21.15 -26.50
CA LYS A 74 2.29 21.94 -25.34
C LYS A 74 1.39 21.11 -24.42
N PRO A 75 1.57 21.20 -23.11
CA PRO A 75 0.72 20.52 -22.15
C PRO A 75 -0.63 21.23 -22.01
N TYR A 76 -1.69 20.43 -22.07
CA TYR A 76 -3.06 20.86 -21.77
C TYR A 76 -3.76 19.77 -20.92
N ASN A 77 -5.01 19.98 -20.48
CA ASN A 77 -5.75 19.02 -19.63
C ASN A 77 -4.90 18.44 -18.49
N ARG A 78 -4.43 19.32 -17.61
CA ARG A 78 -3.54 18.93 -16.52
C ARG A 78 -4.35 18.43 -15.32
N THR A 79 -4.12 17.20 -14.92
CA THR A 79 -4.57 16.69 -13.60
C THR A 79 -3.42 16.87 -12.61
N LYS A 80 -3.71 17.52 -11.48
CA LYS A 80 -2.74 17.75 -10.40
C LYS A 80 -3.05 16.81 -9.23
N PHE A 81 -2.00 16.28 -8.61
CA PHE A 81 -2.07 15.38 -7.47
C PHE A 81 -1.44 16.01 -6.24
N LEU A 82 -2.13 15.97 -5.13
CA LEU A 82 -1.65 16.39 -3.81
C LEU A 82 -1.50 15.16 -2.92
N TRP A 83 -0.42 15.11 -2.16
CA TRP A 83 -0.04 13.95 -1.37
C TRP A 83 -0.02 14.29 0.12
N ASP A 84 -0.47 13.34 0.96
CA ASP A 84 -0.28 13.30 2.40
C ASP A 84 0.76 12.21 2.69
N GLY A 85 2.01 12.60 2.96
CA GLY A 85 3.13 11.66 2.95
C GLY A 85 3.27 10.98 1.59
N MET A 86 3.17 9.65 1.55
CA MET A 86 3.20 8.83 0.33
C MET A 86 1.81 8.41 -0.16
N ARG A 87 0.76 9.01 0.37
CA ARG A 87 -0.63 8.67 0.10
C ARG A 87 -1.30 9.76 -0.71
N LEU A 88 -2.03 9.40 -1.77
CA LEU A 88 -2.78 10.36 -2.57
C LEU A 88 -3.90 11.00 -1.75
N ALA A 89 -3.80 12.30 -1.50
CA ALA A 89 -4.81 13.03 -0.74
C ALA A 89 -5.86 13.68 -1.64
N LYS A 90 -5.46 14.23 -2.78
CA LYS A 90 -6.37 14.96 -3.67
C LYS A 90 -5.91 14.89 -5.11
N GLU A 91 -6.86 14.79 -6.02
CA GLU A 91 -6.66 15.13 -7.43
C GLU A 91 -7.49 16.35 -7.82
N SER A 92 -6.95 17.16 -8.72
CA SER A 92 -7.63 18.33 -9.28
C SER A 92 -7.51 18.29 -10.78
N ARG A 93 -8.64 18.34 -11.47
CA ARG A 93 -8.74 18.28 -12.92
C ARG A 93 -8.86 19.70 -13.52
N PRO A 94 -8.69 19.85 -14.84
CA PRO A 94 -9.12 21.05 -15.54
C PRO A 94 -10.57 21.38 -15.16
N GLU A 95 -11.03 22.60 -15.40
CA GLU A 95 -12.38 23.06 -15.08
C GLU A 95 -12.68 23.22 -13.57
N GLY A 96 -11.69 22.99 -12.71
CA GLY A 96 -11.79 23.19 -11.28
C GLY A 96 -12.49 22.07 -10.51
N THR A 97 -12.80 20.95 -11.16
CA THR A 97 -13.28 19.75 -10.45
C THR A 97 -12.17 19.12 -9.63
N SER A 98 -12.51 18.55 -8.49
CA SER A 98 -11.53 17.89 -7.64
C SER A 98 -12.14 16.80 -6.79
N SER A 99 -11.31 15.80 -6.42
CA SER A 99 -11.67 14.70 -5.53
C SER A 99 -10.68 14.66 -4.37
N LEU A 100 -11.16 14.79 -3.14
CA LEU A 100 -10.38 14.65 -1.91
C LEU A 100 -10.64 13.25 -1.33
N TYR A 101 -9.59 12.49 -1.09
CA TYR A 101 -9.65 11.12 -0.57
C TYR A 101 -9.48 11.10 0.94
N ILE A 102 -10.34 10.36 1.62
CA ILE A 102 -10.31 10.12 3.07
C ILE A 102 -10.08 8.63 3.27
N TYR A 103 -9.10 8.28 4.08
CA TYR A 103 -8.70 6.90 4.33
C TYR A 103 -9.16 6.43 5.71
N SER A 104 -9.29 5.12 5.87
CA SER A 104 -9.83 4.49 7.09
C SER A 104 -9.00 4.76 8.35
N ASP A 105 -7.69 5.01 8.21
CA ASP A 105 -6.78 5.33 9.34
C ASP A 105 -5.59 6.17 8.85
N GLN A 106 -4.85 6.77 9.78
CA GLN A 106 -3.70 7.65 9.48
C GLN A 106 -2.58 6.97 8.69
N GLY A 107 -2.34 5.67 8.87
CA GLY A 107 -1.35 4.89 8.13
C GLY A 107 -1.93 4.00 7.03
N SER A 108 -3.25 4.04 6.81
CA SER A 108 -3.94 3.16 5.87
C SER A 108 -3.92 3.72 4.45
N TYR A 109 -3.85 2.82 3.48
CA TYR A 109 -4.10 3.11 2.07
C TYR A 109 -5.49 2.64 1.61
N GLU A 110 -6.31 2.10 2.53
CA GLU A 110 -7.68 1.72 2.29
C GLU A 110 -8.58 2.95 2.28
N PRO A 111 -9.24 3.29 1.15
CA PRO A 111 -10.09 4.46 1.07
C PRO A 111 -11.41 4.23 1.83
N LEU A 112 -11.82 5.23 2.60
CA LEU A 112 -13.09 5.24 3.34
C LEU A 112 -14.16 6.07 2.61
N ALA A 113 -13.77 7.27 2.18
CA ALA A 113 -14.68 8.19 1.53
C ALA A 113 -13.94 9.11 0.56
N ARG A 114 -14.70 9.72 -0.34
CA ARG A 114 -14.24 10.74 -1.28
C ARG A 114 -15.18 11.93 -1.26
N VAL A 115 -14.61 13.14 -1.24
CA VAL A 115 -15.38 14.38 -1.38
C VAL A 115 -15.09 14.95 -2.77
N ASP A 116 -16.07 14.88 -3.65
CA ASP A 116 -16.01 15.46 -4.99
C ASP A 116 -16.55 16.88 -4.99
N LYS A 117 -15.83 17.78 -5.64
CA LYS A 117 -16.25 19.15 -5.86
C LYS A 117 -16.43 19.42 -7.35
N ALA A 118 -17.61 19.87 -7.73
CA ALA A 118 -17.95 20.20 -9.11
C ALA A 118 -17.59 21.66 -9.42
N GLY A 119 -16.40 21.91 -9.99
CA GLY A 119 -15.91 23.26 -10.28
C GLY A 119 -15.49 24.03 -9.02
N LYS A 120 -15.14 25.32 -9.20
CA LYS A 120 -14.61 26.15 -8.09
C LYS A 120 -15.66 26.43 -7.00
N GLU A 121 -16.90 26.64 -7.38
CA GLU A 121 -18.01 27.03 -6.48
C GLU A 121 -19.13 26.00 -6.43
N GLY A 122 -18.96 24.86 -7.09
CA GLY A 122 -19.96 23.79 -7.09
C GLY A 122 -20.13 23.11 -5.74
N PRO A 123 -21.27 22.42 -5.52
CA PRO A 123 -21.53 21.69 -4.29
C PRO A 123 -20.52 20.54 -4.10
N ASN A 124 -20.27 20.20 -2.85
CA ASN A 124 -19.54 19.00 -2.49
C ASN A 124 -20.48 17.79 -2.55
N ARG A 125 -19.99 16.68 -3.09
CA ARG A 125 -20.64 15.38 -3.06
C ARG A 125 -19.79 14.41 -2.26
N ILE A 126 -20.35 13.82 -1.22
CA ILE A 126 -19.64 12.80 -0.42
C ILE A 126 -20.01 11.44 -0.96
N LEU A 127 -18.98 10.62 -1.22
CA LEU A 127 -19.10 9.26 -1.70
C LEU A 127 -18.34 8.33 -0.76
N TYR A 128 -18.90 7.17 -0.44
CA TYR A 128 -18.32 6.20 0.48
C TYR A 128 -17.81 4.99 -0.31
N PHE A 129 -16.62 4.54 0.02
CA PHE A 129 -16.03 3.35 -0.58
C PHE A 129 -16.44 2.10 0.19
N HIS A 130 -16.75 1.04 -0.56
CA HIS A 130 -16.88 -0.32 -0.08
C HIS A 130 -15.76 -1.12 -0.77
N THR A 131 -14.91 -1.73 0.05
CA THR A 131 -13.69 -2.39 -0.40
C THR A 131 -13.76 -3.89 -0.15
N ASP A 132 -12.99 -4.65 -0.95
CA ASP A 132 -12.74 -6.06 -0.68
C ASP A 132 -11.87 -6.26 0.59
N VAL A 133 -11.59 -7.51 0.91
CA VAL A 133 -10.76 -7.87 2.08
C VAL A 133 -9.33 -7.33 2.02
N ASN A 134 -8.87 -6.92 0.84
CA ASN A 134 -7.53 -6.37 0.60
C ASN A 134 -7.54 -4.85 0.40
N GLY A 135 -8.67 -4.20 0.58
CA GLY A 135 -8.84 -2.75 0.51
C GLY A 135 -8.95 -2.20 -0.92
N ALA A 136 -9.22 -3.05 -1.91
CA ALA A 136 -9.53 -2.59 -3.26
C ALA A 136 -10.99 -2.12 -3.34
N PRO A 137 -11.29 -0.92 -3.87
CA PRO A 137 -12.66 -0.45 -4.03
C PRO A 137 -13.47 -1.33 -4.98
N GLU A 138 -14.61 -1.86 -4.52
CA GLU A 138 -15.55 -2.61 -5.36
C GLU A 138 -16.83 -1.83 -5.64
N GLU A 139 -17.28 -1.00 -4.70
CA GLU A 139 -18.47 -0.18 -4.86
C GLU A 139 -18.25 1.21 -4.27
N MET A 140 -19.03 2.17 -4.74
CA MET A 140 -19.20 3.48 -4.10
C MET A 140 -20.67 3.81 -3.96
N THR A 141 -21.05 4.32 -2.79
CA THR A 141 -22.40 4.84 -2.52
C THR A 141 -22.37 6.34 -2.27
N ASP A 142 -23.50 7.00 -2.54
CA ASP A 142 -23.73 8.38 -2.11
C ASP A 142 -24.25 8.44 -0.65
N SER A 143 -24.58 9.64 -0.18
CA SER A 143 -25.10 9.88 1.18
C SER A 143 -26.43 9.19 1.47
N ASP A 144 -27.19 8.83 0.43
CA ASP A 144 -28.47 8.17 0.56
C ASP A 144 -28.35 6.64 0.48
N GLY A 145 -27.10 6.13 0.38
CA GLY A 145 -26.78 4.71 0.27
C GLY A 145 -27.01 4.12 -1.12
N LYS A 146 -27.23 4.96 -2.13
CA LYS A 146 -27.41 4.51 -3.51
C LYS A 146 -26.05 4.21 -4.14
N ILE A 147 -25.91 3.04 -4.77
CA ILE A 147 -24.70 2.68 -5.54
C ILE A 147 -24.59 3.64 -6.74
N VAL A 148 -23.45 4.31 -6.83
CA VAL A 148 -23.11 5.25 -7.91
C VAL A 148 -22.00 4.76 -8.81
N TRP A 149 -21.21 3.81 -8.34
CA TRP A 149 -20.15 3.15 -9.09
C TRP A 149 -19.92 1.74 -8.53
N GLU A 150 -19.67 0.78 -9.40
CA GLU A 150 -19.31 -0.58 -9.03
C GLU A 150 -18.33 -1.20 -10.03
N THR A 151 -17.51 -2.12 -9.56
CA THR A 151 -16.55 -2.84 -10.40
C THR A 151 -16.31 -4.26 -9.89
N GLY A 152 -15.79 -5.11 -10.80
CA GLY A 152 -15.27 -6.42 -10.45
C GLY A 152 -13.87 -6.61 -11.01
N TYR A 153 -13.00 -7.28 -10.26
CA TYR A 153 -11.62 -7.51 -10.65
C TYR A 153 -11.30 -8.98 -10.90
N GLN A 154 -10.36 -9.22 -11.80
CA GLN A 154 -9.60 -10.47 -11.84
C GLN A 154 -8.62 -10.48 -10.66
N VAL A 155 -8.11 -11.68 -10.33
CA VAL A 155 -7.19 -11.89 -9.19
C VAL A 155 -5.99 -10.93 -9.15
N TRP A 156 -5.50 -10.47 -10.30
CA TRP A 156 -4.38 -9.54 -10.40
C TRP A 156 -4.82 -8.08 -10.63
N GLY A 157 -6.07 -7.73 -10.31
CA GLY A 157 -6.56 -6.37 -10.32
C GLY A 157 -6.97 -5.82 -11.69
N ASN A 158 -6.96 -6.66 -12.74
CA ASN A 158 -7.52 -6.26 -14.03
C ASN A 158 -9.05 -6.14 -13.91
N THR A 159 -9.60 -5.04 -14.35
CA THR A 159 -11.04 -4.77 -14.31
C THR A 159 -11.79 -5.71 -15.29
N ILE A 160 -12.71 -6.51 -14.76
CA ILE A 160 -13.60 -7.35 -15.57
C ILE A 160 -14.75 -6.49 -16.14
N GLN A 161 -15.35 -5.71 -15.26
CA GLN A 161 -16.50 -4.87 -15.55
C GLN A 161 -16.46 -3.65 -14.64
N GLU A 162 -16.77 -2.49 -15.18
CA GLU A 162 -16.94 -1.24 -14.42
C GLU A 162 -18.27 -0.63 -14.85
N LYS A 163 -19.11 -0.25 -13.88
CA LYS A 163 -20.37 0.43 -14.12
C LYS A 163 -20.40 1.75 -13.36
N ASP A 164 -20.67 2.80 -14.08
CA ASP A 164 -20.85 4.13 -13.55
C ASP A 164 -22.34 4.51 -13.62
N HIS A 165 -23.00 4.51 -12.48
CA HIS A 165 -24.42 4.87 -12.35
C HIS A 165 -24.63 6.35 -12.00
N GLY A 166 -23.57 7.08 -11.66
CA GLY A 166 -23.65 8.42 -11.10
C GLY A 166 -22.73 9.45 -11.74
N ARG A 167 -22.12 9.17 -12.87
CA ARG A 167 -21.08 9.96 -13.53
C ARG A 167 -19.90 10.19 -12.59
N VAL A 168 -19.40 9.07 -12.02
CA VAL A 168 -18.32 9.04 -11.05
C VAL A 168 -17.14 8.30 -11.66
N GLU A 169 -16.13 9.05 -12.11
CA GLU A 169 -14.85 8.42 -12.47
C GLU A 169 -14.10 8.01 -11.21
N GLN A 170 -13.77 6.74 -11.07
CA GLN A 170 -13.04 6.20 -9.94
C GLN A 170 -11.78 5.46 -10.39
N ASN A 171 -10.59 5.92 -9.92
CA ASN A 171 -9.29 5.46 -10.40
C ASN A 171 -8.44 4.76 -9.33
N LEU A 172 -8.84 4.74 -8.06
CA LEU A 172 -8.13 3.92 -7.07
C LEU A 172 -8.31 2.43 -7.39
N ARG A 173 -7.24 1.64 -7.18
CA ARG A 173 -7.22 0.19 -7.39
C ARG A 173 -6.75 -0.49 -6.11
N TYR A 174 -5.85 -1.46 -6.15
CA TYR A 174 -5.24 -1.98 -4.95
C TYR A 174 -4.62 -0.86 -4.11
N GLN A 175 -4.46 -1.07 -2.83
CA GLN A 175 -3.91 -0.06 -1.91
C GLN A 175 -2.62 0.57 -2.48
N GLY A 176 -2.62 1.91 -2.61
CA GLY A 176 -1.53 2.68 -3.21
C GLY A 176 -1.56 2.80 -4.74
N GLN A 177 -2.49 2.13 -5.43
CA GLN A 177 -2.59 2.14 -6.89
C GLN A 177 -3.63 3.13 -7.41
N TYR A 178 -3.29 3.78 -8.52
CA TYR A 178 -4.15 4.69 -9.27
C TYR A 178 -4.16 4.30 -10.76
N LEU A 179 -5.33 4.00 -11.31
CA LEU A 179 -5.50 3.64 -12.73
C LEU A 179 -5.25 4.84 -13.63
N ASP A 180 -4.32 4.70 -14.56
CA ASP A 180 -4.17 5.59 -15.70
C ASP A 180 -4.97 5.01 -16.88
N ARG A 181 -6.15 5.59 -17.12
CA ARG A 181 -7.14 5.07 -18.10
C ARG A 181 -6.62 5.06 -19.53
N GLU A 182 -5.71 5.96 -19.86
CA GLU A 182 -5.06 6.05 -21.17
C GLU A 182 -4.17 4.87 -21.49
N THR A 183 -3.62 4.20 -20.49
CA THR A 183 -2.69 3.07 -20.65
C THR A 183 -3.22 1.76 -20.13
N GLY A 184 -4.18 1.81 -19.19
CA GLY A 184 -4.60 0.65 -18.39
C GLY A 184 -3.60 0.24 -17.32
N LEU A 185 -2.49 0.96 -17.16
CA LEU A 185 -1.52 0.73 -16.10
C LEU A 185 -1.99 1.37 -14.80
N HIS A 186 -1.55 0.79 -13.67
CA HIS A 186 -1.76 1.39 -12.37
C HIS A 186 -0.49 2.06 -11.90
N TYR A 187 -0.53 3.39 -11.72
CA TYR A 187 0.52 4.12 -11.03
C TYR A 187 0.58 3.71 -9.57
N ASN A 188 1.71 3.20 -9.12
CA ASN A 188 1.93 2.68 -7.76
C ASN A 188 3.18 3.32 -7.15
N LEU A 189 3.16 4.64 -6.97
CA LEU A 189 4.19 5.52 -6.46
C LEU A 189 5.54 5.38 -7.17
N HIS A 190 6.38 4.40 -6.80
CA HIS A 190 7.71 4.21 -7.38
C HIS A 190 7.71 3.37 -8.67
N ARG A 191 6.63 2.68 -8.97
CA ARG A 191 6.51 1.82 -10.16
C ARG A 191 5.14 1.93 -10.82
N TYR A 192 5.05 1.44 -12.04
CA TYR A 192 3.79 1.21 -12.74
C TYR A 192 3.50 -0.28 -12.83
N TYR A 193 2.31 -0.65 -12.43
CA TYR A 193 1.83 -2.02 -12.43
C TYR A 193 0.96 -2.29 -13.65
N ASP A 194 1.19 -3.41 -14.32
CA ASP A 194 0.36 -3.89 -15.43
C ASP A 194 -0.56 -5.02 -14.93
N PRO A 195 -1.87 -4.74 -14.75
CA PRO A 195 -2.81 -5.72 -14.23
C PRO A 195 -3.11 -6.86 -15.22
N ASP A 196 -2.86 -6.66 -16.54
CA ASP A 196 -3.05 -7.70 -17.57
C ASP A 196 -2.12 -8.90 -17.33
N VAL A 197 -0.94 -8.65 -16.78
CA VAL A 197 0.11 -9.64 -16.55
C VAL A 197 0.51 -9.81 -15.09
N GLY A 198 -0.10 -9.03 -14.19
CA GLY A 198 0.09 -9.15 -12.75
C GLY A 198 1.49 -8.76 -12.26
N ARG A 199 2.15 -7.78 -12.91
CA ARG A 199 3.54 -7.42 -12.60
C ARG A 199 3.86 -5.94 -12.86
N PHE A 200 4.94 -5.47 -12.26
CA PHE A 200 5.50 -4.16 -12.59
C PHE A 200 6.17 -4.14 -13.96
N ILE A 201 6.19 -2.99 -14.63
CA ILE A 201 6.82 -2.81 -15.96
C ILE A 201 8.29 -2.38 -15.89
N VAL A 202 8.78 -2.10 -14.68
CA VAL A 202 10.19 -1.78 -14.39
C VAL A 202 10.71 -2.67 -13.28
N THR A 203 12.03 -2.85 -13.21
CA THR A 203 12.67 -3.57 -12.10
C THR A 203 12.51 -2.81 -10.79
N ASP A 204 12.57 -3.54 -9.68
CA ASP A 204 12.43 -2.96 -8.35
C ASP A 204 13.56 -1.98 -8.04
N PRO A 205 13.28 -0.72 -7.65
CA PRO A 205 14.30 0.27 -7.29
C PRO A 205 15.16 -0.14 -6.09
N ILE A 206 14.63 -0.97 -5.18
CA ILE A 206 15.39 -1.51 -4.04
C ILE A 206 16.09 -2.83 -4.36
N GLY A 207 16.02 -3.28 -5.62
CA GLY A 207 16.68 -4.49 -6.11
C GLY A 207 16.22 -5.75 -5.39
N LEU A 208 17.16 -6.63 -5.04
CA LEU A 208 16.86 -7.89 -4.35
C LEU A 208 16.27 -7.74 -2.95
N ARG A 209 16.26 -6.54 -2.36
CA ARG A 209 15.58 -6.27 -1.10
C ARG A 209 14.06 -6.37 -1.22
N GLY A 210 13.51 -6.15 -2.42
CA GLY A 210 12.10 -6.36 -2.74
C GLY A 210 11.72 -7.80 -3.04
N GLY A 211 12.71 -8.69 -3.25
CA GLY A 211 12.53 -10.09 -3.59
C GLY A 211 13.38 -10.54 -4.79
N LEU A 212 13.40 -11.85 -5.06
CA LEU A 212 14.17 -12.41 -6.18
C LEU A 212 13.57 -12.06 -7.55
N ASN A 213 12.25 -11.90 -7.61
CA ASN A 213 11.56 -11.47 -8.82
C ASN A 213 11.40 -9.96 -8.83
N LEU A 214 12.30 -9.26 -9.52
CA LEU A 214 12.35 -7.79 -9.55
C LEU A 214 11.11 -7.12 -10.17
N TYR A 215 10.21 -7.86 -10.79
CA TYR A 215 8.96 -7.35 -11.38
C TYR A 215 7.72 -7.75 -10.59
N GLN A 216 7.87 -8.45 -9.48
CA GLN A 216 6.76 -8.96 -8.69
C GLN A 216 6.02 -7.84 -7.97
N TYR A 217 4.67 -7.92 -7.98
CA TYR A 217 3.82 -7.10 -7.13
C TYR A 217 3.68 -7.75 -5.75
N ALA A 218 3.16 -8.96 -5.68
CA ALA A 218 2.88 -9.68 -4.45
C ALA A 218 2.97 -11.19 -4.66
N LEU A 219 3.13 -11.95 -3.59
CA LEU A 219 3.04 -13.42 -3.64
C LEU A 219 1.60 -13.89 -3.83
N ASN A 220 0.67 -13.21 -3.19
CA ASN A 220 -0.76 -13.44 -3.31
C ASN A 220 -1.50 -12.10 -3.24
N PRO A 221 -2.06 -11.60 -4.36
CA PRO A 221 -2.72 -10.30 -4.41
C PRO A 221 -4.04 -10.23 -3.66
N LEU A 222 -4.59 -11.37 -3.21
CA LEU A 222 -5.80 -11.43 -2.38
C LEU A 222 -5.53 -11.19 -0.89
N SER A 223 -4.27 -11.16 -0.47
CA SER A 223 -3.91 -11.01 0.94
C SER A 223 -2.65 -10.18 1.17
N TRP A 224 -1.95 -9.80 0.11
CA TRP A 224 -0.74 -9.00 0.14
C TRP A 224 -0.92 -7.70 -0.63
N ILE A 225 -0.35 -6.63 -0.10
CA ILE A 225 -0.34 -5.30 -0.73
C ILE A 225 1.08 -4.79 -0.88
N ASP A 226 1.30 -3.94 -1.88
CA ASP A 226 2.52 -3.15 -2.05
C ASP A 226 2.15 -1.69 -2.31
N PRO A 227 1.80 -0.90 -1.28
CA PRO A 227 1.29 0.46 -1.46
C PRO A 227 2.30 1.44 -2.05
N LEU A 228 3.60 1.12 -1.94
CA LEU A 228 4.67 1.99 -2.42
C LEU A 228 5.26 1.53 -3.77
N GLY A 229 4.91 0.33 -4.23
CA GLY A 229 5.56 -0.27 -5.39
C GLY A 229 7.01 -0.63 -5.12
N LEU A 230 7.36 -1.11 -3.92
CA LEU A 230 8.72 -1.49 -3.51
C LEU A 230 8.75 -2.88 -2.86
N LYS A 231 7.90 -3.11 -1.87
CA LYS A 231 7.87 -4.35 -1.10
C LYS A 231 6.46 -4.68 -0.69
N CYS A 232 6.02 -5.88 -1.02
CA CYS A 232 4.71 -6.36 -0.59
C CYS A 232 4.70 -6.86 0.85
N GLY A 233 3.52 -6.80 1.48
CA GLY A 233 3.26 -7.35 2.81
C GLY A 233 1.81 -7.78 2.95
N PHE A 234 1.48 -8.49 4.03
CA PHE A 234 0.09 -8.84 4.31
C PHE A 234 -0.74 -7.59 4.62
N ALA A 235 -1.80 -7.33 3.86
CA ALA A 235 -2.65 -6.15 4.00
C ALA A 235 -3.21 -6.00 5.42
N GLU A 236 -3.80 -7.06 5.97
CA GLU A 236 -4.39 -7.03 7.30
C GLU A 236 -3.31 -6.90 8.40
N ARG A 237 -2.18 -7.58 8.26
CA ARG A 237 -1.09 -7.50 9.23
C ARG A 237 -0.46 -6.12 9.26
N ASN A 238 -0.18 -5.55 8.09
CA ASN A 238 0.43 -4.21 7.99
C ASN A 238 -0.47 -3.13 8.60
N ASN A 239 -1.77 -3.15 8.34
CA ASN A 239 -2.71 -2.18 8.90
C ASN A 239 -2.74 -2.23 10.43
N ILE A 240 -2.83 -3.43 11.02
CA ILE A 240 -2.85 -3.59 12.48
C ILE A 240 -1.53 -3.14 13.08
N THR A 241 -0.41 -3.61 12.54
CA THR A 241 0.91 -3.30 13.09
C THR A 241 1.25 -1.83 12.91
N GLN A 242 0.95 -1.23 11.76
CA GLN A 242 1.20 0.19 11.52
C GLN A 242 0.43 1.09 12.50
N ARG A 243 -0.81 0.73 12.85
CA ARG A 243 -1.57 1.43 13.91
C ARG A 243 -0.84 1.45 15.24
N TRP A 244 -0.15 0.34 15.55
CA TRP A 244 0.62 0.21 16.80
C TRP A 244 1.98 0.88 16.71
N VAL A 245 2.66 0.82 15.57
CA VAL A 245 3.89 1.58 15.30
C VAL A 245 3.70 3.03 15.70
N ASN A 246 2.71 3.70 15.13
CA ASN A 246 2.43 5.12 15.41
C ASN A 246 2.07 5.40 16.89
N LYS A 247 1.57 4.40 17.61
CA LYS A 247 1.18 4.55 19.03
C LYS A 247 2.30 4.23 20.01
N LEU A 248 3.24 3.38 19.62
CA LEU A 248 4.28 2.87 20.51
C LEU A 248 5.64 3.50 20.26
N THR A 249 5.95 3.91 19.03
CA THR A 249 7.23 4.53 18.68
C THR A 249 7.47 5.80 19.49
N GLY A 250 8.68 5.92 20.04
CA GLY A 250 9.11 7.06 20.84
C GLY A 250 8.49 7.17 22.24
N LYS A 251 7.74 6.16 22.69
CA LYS A 251 7.14 6.11 24.04
C LYS A 251 7.85 5.13 24.94
N THR A 252 8.01 5.51 26.19
CA THR A 252 8.51 4.62 27.24
C THR A 252 7.48 3.56 27.61
N PRO A 253 7.88 2.40 28.16
CA PRO A 253 6.94 1.38 28.66
C PRO A 253 5.89 1.91 29.65
N ALA A 254 6.27 2.90 30.49
CA ALA A 254 5.34 3.52 31.45
C ALA A 254 4.27 4.38 30.77
N GLU A 255 4.62 5.14 29.72
CA GLU A 255 3.65 5.91 28.92
C GLU A 255 2.71 4.99 28.17
N ILE A 256 3.21 3.86 27.66
CA ILE A 256 2.40 2.85 26.98
C ILE A 256 1.46 2.17 27.96
N ASP A 257 1.93 1.83 29.16
CA ASP A 257 1.09 1.26 30.24
C ASP A 257 -0.10 2.19 30.55
N SER A 258 0.17 3.47 30.77
CA SER A 258 -0.85 4.48 31.03
C SER A 258 -1.83 4.63 29.85
N LEU A 259 -1.32 4.63 28.62
CA LEU A 259 -2.14 4.75 27.41
C LEU A 259 -3.07 3.55 27.25
N LEU A 260 -2.58 2.33 27.45
CA LEU A 260 -3.34 1.11 27.23
C LEU A 260 -4.40 0.89 28.31
N THR A 261 -4.00 1.06 29.58
CA THR A 261 -4.92 0.90 30.72
C THR A 261 -6.04 1.92 30.69
N SER A 262 -5.76 3.19 30.34
CA SER A 262 -6.80 4.22 30.18
C SER A 262 -7.80 3.89 29.06
N LYS A 263 -7.41 3.08 28.08
CA LYS A 263 -8.26 2.62 26.97
C LYS A 263 -8.92 1.25 27.22
N GLY A 264 -8.88 0.75 28.46
CA GLY A 264 -9.54 -0.49 28.88
C GLY A 264 -8.83 -1.75 28.39
N TRP A 265 -7.50 -1.72 28.25
CA TRP A 265 -6.69 -2.92 28.06
C TRP A 265 -6.39 -3.56 29.41
N THR A 266 -6.46 -4.87 29.49
CA THR A 266 -6.10 -5.64 30.69
C THR A 266 -4.62 -6.00 30.64
N LYS A 267 -3.87 -5.61 31.67
CA LYS A 267 -2.46 -5.97 31.83
C LYS A 267 -2.35 -7.33 32.51
N ILE A 268 -1.56 -8.22 31.93
CA ILE A 268 -1.27 -9.54 32.49
C ILE A 268 0.21 -9.85 32.43
N TYR A 269 0.66 -10.78 33.26
CA TYR A 269 2.04 -11.26 33.33
C TYR A 269 2.04 -12.77 32.99
N PRO A 270 2.20 -13.16 31.71
CA PRO A 270 2.02 -14.55 31.26
C PRO A 270 2.96 -15.55 31.95
N GLN A 271 4.09 -15.07 32.46
CA GLN A 271 5.11 -15.90 33.12
C GLN A 271 5.20 -15.65 34.64
N ALA A 272 4.19 -15.04 35.24
CA ALA A 272 4.12 -14.85 36.68
C ALA A 272 4.30 -16.21 37.41
N GLY A 273 5.22 -16.27 38.35
CA GLY A 273 5.54 -17.50 39.08
C GLY A 273 6.67 -18.39 38.51
N ARG A 274 7.32 -17.95 37.41
CA ARG A 274 8.54 -18.60 36.91
C ARG A 274 9.76 -17.72 37.24
N PRO A 275 10.56 -18.07 38.26
CA PRO A 275 11.63 -17.18 38.76
C PRO A 275 12.77 -16.92 37.76
N ASP A 276 12.98 -17.84 36.81
CA ASP A 276 14.06 -17.73 35.81
C ASP A 276 13.58 -17.19 34.45
N ALA A 277 12.31 -16.83 34.33
CA ALA A 277 11.76 -16.33 33.08
C ALA A 277 11.85 -14.80 32.99
N ILE A 278 12.16 -14.29 31.79
CA ILE A 278 12.02 -12.86 31.49
C ILE A 278 10.55 -12.47 31.72
N GLN A 279 10.34 -11.47 32.56
CA GLN A 279 8.99 -10.98 32.89
C GLN A 279 8.40 -10.23 31.69
N HIS A 280 7.68 -10.95 30.83
CA HIS A 280 6.88 -10.33 29.77
C HIS A 280 5.68 -9.60 30.37
N ILE A 281 5.38 -8.45 29.80
CA ILE A 281 4.14 -7.73 30.12
C ILE A 281 3.25 -7.82 28.90
N GLN A 282 2.06 -8.39 29.06
CA GLN A 282 1.09 -8.52 27.99
C GLN A 282 -0.17 -7.71 28.28
N TYR A 283 -0.63 -6.96 27.28
CA TYR A 283 -1.89 -6.22 27.32
C TYR A 283 -2.88 -6.91 26.40
N VAL A 284 -4.08 -7.19 26.90
CA VAL A 284 -5.12 -7.90 26.17
C VAL A 284 -6.37 -7.08 26.10
N LYS A 285 -7.02 -7.01 24.93
CA LYS A 285 -8.30 -6.38 24.74
C LYS A 285 -9.16 -7.16 23.76
N THR A 286 -10.38 -7.49 24.17
CA THR A 286 -11.41 -8.02 23.29
C THR A 286 -12.32 -6.86 22.86
N THR A 287 -12.54 -6.72 21.57
CA THR A 287 -13.44 -5.71 21.00
C THR A 287 -14.89 -6.10 21.16
N LYS A 288 -15.81 -5.17 20.94
CA LYS A 288 -17.27 -5.45 20.94
C LYS A 288 -17.66 -6.49 19.88
N SER A 289 -16.89 -6.62 18.79
CA SER A 289 -17.08 -7.63 17.74
C SER A 289 -16.47 -9.00 18.07
N GLY A 290 -15.89 -9.18 19.26
CA GLY A 290 -15.30 -10.45 19.70
C GLY A 290 -13.85 -10.68 19.29
N ALA A 291 -13.23 -9.78 18.48
CA ALA A 291 -11.82 -9.91 18.13
C ALA A 291 -10.92 -9.59 19.32
N THR A 292 -9.97 -10.47 19.62
CA THR A 292 -9.00 -10.30 20.71
C THR A 292 -7.65 -9.88 20.15
N TYR A 293 -7.11 -8.78 20.68
CA TYR A 293 -5.79 -8.27 20.37
C TYR A 293 -4.90 -8.38 21.61
N LYS A 294 -3.61 -8.67 21.36
CA LYS A 294 -2.61 -8.73 22.41
C LYS A 294 -1.39 -7.90 22.00
N LEU A 295 -0.83 -7.16 22.93
CA LEU A 295 0.44 -6.47 22.82
C LEU A 295 1.37 -7.03 23.87
N ASP A 296 2.44 -7.67 23.44
CA ASP A 296 3.38 -8.35 24.33
C ASP A 296 4.71 -7.61 24.33
N TYR A 297 5.06 -7.03 25.47
CA TYR A 297 6.34 -6.36 25.67
C TYR A 297 7.40 -7.36 26.07
N HIS A 298 8.41 -7.50 25.25
CA HIS A 298 9.59 -8.30 25.49
C HIS A 298 10.71 -7.36 25.93
N PRO A 299 11.09 -7.35 27.22
CA PRO A 299 12.28 -6.63 27.66
C PRO A 299 13.52 -7.29 27.05
N GLY A 300 14.44 -6.47 26.54
CA GLY A 300 15.68 -6.94 25.94
C GLY A 300 16.58 -7.67 26.91
N GLY A 301 17.32 -8.63 26.40
CA GLY A 301 18.37 -9.38 27.09
C GLY A 301 18.03 -10.02 28.43
N ASN A 302 18.69 -11.10 28.80
CA ASN A 302 18.71 -11.54 30.17
C ASN A 302 20.17 -11.73 30.64
N ALA A 303 20.38 -11.80 31.97
CA ALA A 303 21.72 -11.93 32.57
C ALA A 303 22.46 -13.21 32.12
N LYS A 304 21.75 -14.24 31.64
CA LYS A 304 22.33 -15.52 31.18
C LYS A 304 22.49 -15.58 29.64
N GLN A 305 21.75 -14.80 28.90
CA GLN A 305 21.76 -14.79 27.43
C GLN A 305 21.50 -13.37 26.88
N PRO A 306 22.47 -12.46 26.98
CA PRO A 306 22.29 -11.08 26.58
C PRO A 306 22.00 -10.86 25.09
N ASN A 307 22.24 -11.85 24.26
CA ASN A 307 22.19 -11.71 22.79
C ASN A 307 20.98 -12.41 22.13
N ILE A 308 20.08 -13.07 22.89
CA ILE A 308 19.00 -13.85 22.24
C ILE A 308 17.92 -12.99 21.59
N HIS A 309 17.68 -11.78 22.08
CA HIS A 309 16.63 -10.92 21.56
C HIS A 309 17.05 -9.44 21.39
N GLY A 310 18.35 -9.11 21.48
CA GLY A 310 18.81 -7.72 21.36
C GLY A 310 18.12 -6.78 22.36
N ASN A 311 17.66 -5.64 21.88
CA ASN A 311 16.93 -4.64 22.66
C ASN A 311 15.47 -5.03 22.86
N ASP A 312 14.79 -4.31 23.74
CA ASP A 312 13.37 -4.49 24.00
C ASP A 312 12.51 -4.21 22.76
N TYR A 313 11.40 -4.93 22.66
CA TYR A 313 10.47 -4.79 21.53
C TYR A 313 9.06 -5.22 21.91
N TRP A 314 8.09 -4.79 21.09
CA TRP A 314 6.69 -5.17 21.19
C TRP A 314 6.32 -6.19 20.11
N LYS A 315 5.56 -7.22 20.47
CA LYS A 315 4.85 -8.10 19.54
C LYS A 315 3.37 -7.73 19.50
N VAL A 316 2.83 -7.59 18.31
CA VAL A 316 1.41 -7.38 18.07
C VAL A 316 0.78 -8.70 17.67
N TYR A 317 -0.27 -9.13 18.38
CA TYR A 317 -1.01 -10.35 18.08
C TYR A 317 -2.49 -10.04 17.86
N ARG A 318 -3.12 -10.92 17.09
CA ARG A 318 -4.58 -11.10 17.06
C ARG A 318 -4.91 -12.57 17.20
N THR A 319 -5.88 -12.89 18.04
CA THR A 319 -6.39 -14.26 18.16
C THR A 319 -7.29 -14.56 16.97
N ASN A 320 -7.02 -15.64 16.24
CA ASN A 320 -7.83 -16.08 15.10
C ASN A 320 -9.14 -16.76 15.56
N SER A 321 -9.99 -17.15 14.62
CA SER A 321 -11.26 -17.82 14.89
C SER A 321 -11.13 -19.19 15.54
N LYS A 322 -9.92 -19.80 15.52
CA LYS A 322 -9.61 -21.07 16.20
C LYS A 322 -9.09 -20.86 17.64
N GLY A 323 -8.97 -19.60 18.09
CA GLY A 323 -8.42 -19.28 19.41
C GLY A 323 -6.89 -19.23 19.46
N GLU A 324 -6.19 -19.31 18.31
CA GLU A 324 -4.74 -19.27 18.24
C GLU A 324 -4.25 -17.83 18.06
N ASP A 325 -3.14 -17.48 18.73
CA ASP A 325 -2.51 -16.18 18.60
C ASP A 325 -1.62 -16.13 17.36
N VAL A 326 -1.95 -15.23 16.45
CA VAL A 326 -1.16 -14.96 15.24
C VAL A 326 -0.37 -13.67 15.42
N VAL A 327 0.95 -13.71 15.19
CA VAL A 327 1.80 -12.51 15.24
C VAL A 327 1.56 -11.66 14.01
N TYR A 328 1.16 -10.42 14.21
CA TYR A 328 0.91 -9.44 13.16
C TYR A 328 2.11 -8.53 12.89
N GLY A 329 3.01 -8.42 13.84
CA GLY A 329 4.26 -7.67 13.66
C GLY A 329 5.05 -7.48 14.95
N ARG A 330 6.24 -6.91 14.79
CA ARG A 330 7.17 -6.56 15.86
C ARG A 330 7.58 -5.10 15.71
N ILE A 331 7.70 -4.40 16.83
CA ILE A 331 8.04 -2.97 16.89
C ILE A 331 9.16 -2.81 17.91
N GLY A 332 10.34 -2.43 17.45
CA GLY A 332 11.54 -2.21 18.26
C GLY A 332 12.07 -0.79 18.15
N HIS A 333 13.17 -0.53 18.88
CA HIS A 333 13.90 0.73 18.88
C HIS A 333 15.29 0.57 18.26
N ASP A 334 16.05 1.67 18.14
CA ASP A 334 17.40 1.67 17.59
C ASP A 334 18.30 0.61 18.28
N GLY A 335 19.09 -0.10 17.48
CA GLY A 335 19.88 -1.24 17.94
C GLY A 335 19.09 -2.54 18.13
N PHE A 336 17.84 -2.59 17.68
CA PHE A 336 17.05 -3.81 17.66
C PHE A 336 17.60 -4.79 16.62
N GLU A 337 18.52 -5.64 17.08
CA GLU A 337 18.99 -6.80 16.34
C GLU A 337 18.05 -7.97 16.64
N ASN A 338 17.12 -8.25 15.74
CA ASN A 338 16.23 -9.36 15.93
C ASN A 338 16.75 -10.59 15.18
N TYR A 339 17.06 -11.61 15.92
CA TYR A 339 17.21 -12.98 15.46
C TYR A 339 15.99 -13.46 14.62
N ASP A 340 14.83 -12.85 14.82
CA ASP A 340 13.58 -13.12 14.12
C ASP A 340 13.37 -12.32 12.81
N LEU A 341 14.39 -11.66 12.26
CA LEU A 341 14.32 -10.96 10.95
C LEU A 341 13.91 -11.88 9.79
N ILE A 342 13.93 -13.20 10.00
CA ILE A 342 13.61 -14.24 9.01
C ILE A 342 12.16 -14.73 9.15
N LYS A 343 11.37 -14.25 10.13
CA LYS A 343 10.02 -14.79 10.41
C LYS A 343 8.89 -14.00 9.74
N ASP A 344 7.77 -14.71 9.58
CA ASP A 344 6.53 -14.42 8.84
C ASP A 344 5.76 -13.14 9.21
N SER A 345 6.34 -12.18 9.91
CA SER A 345 5.63 -10.98 10.34
C SER A 345 6.50 -9.72 10.17
N PRO A 346 5.88 -8.58 9.81
CA PRO A 346 6.61 -7.32 9.62
C PRO A 346 7.31 -6.88 10.90
N VAL A 347 8.53 -6.31 10.72
CA VAL A 347 9.36 -5.76 11.79
C VAL A 347 9.58 -4.27 11.52
N TYR A 348 9.28 -3.46 12.52
CA TYR A 348 9.50 -2.02 12.51
C TYR A 348 10.56 -1.65 13.54
N VAL A 349 11.49 -0.77 13.17
CA VAL A 349 12.48 -0.18 14.05
C VAL A 349 12.37 1.34 13.95
N ASP A 350 12.17 2.02 15.08
CA ASP A 350 11.94 3.47 15.16
C ASP A 350 10.86 3.98 14.18
N GLY A 351 9.81 3.20 14.02
CA GLY A 351 8.72 3.54 13.13
C GLY A 351 8.93 3.19 11.66
N VAL A 352 10.13 2.73 11.27
CA VAL A 352 10.48 2.35 9.90
C VAL A 352 10.35 0.85 9.71
N LEU A 353 9.68 0.42 8.64
CA LEU A 353 9.59 -1.00 8.28
C LEU A 353 10.94 -1.50 7.78
N VAL A 354 11.60 -2.39 8.55
CA VAL A 354 12.90 -2.99 8.19
C VAL A 354 12.78 -4.38 7.60
N ASN A 355 11.68 -5.09 7.90
CA ASN A 355 11.36 -6.38 7.30
C ASN A 355 9.85 -6.52 7.17
N GLY A 356 9.34 -6.83 5.96
CA GLY A 356 7.91 -6.96 5.67
C GLY A 356 7.27 -8.28 6.07
N GLY A 357 8.04 -9.21 6.63
CA GLY A 357 7.60 -10.60 6.82
C GLY A 357 7.66 -11.40 5.50
N MET A 358 7.80 -12.71 5.59
CA MET A 358 7.68 -13.63 4.45
C MET A 358 6.25 -14.15 4.32
#